data_a1cb4ceb9867a751356ccdfb6c588e73
#
_entry.id   a1cb4ceb9867a751356ccdfb6c588e73
#
_cell.length_a   1.000
_cell.length_b   1.000
_cell.length_c   1.000
_cell.angle_alpha   90.00
_cell.angle_beta   90.00
_cell.angle_gamma   90.00
#
_symmetry.space_group_name_H-M   'P 1'
#
loop_
_entity.id
_entity.type
_entity.pdbx_description
1 polymer ?
#
loop_
_entity_poly.entity_id
_entity_poly.type
_entity_poly.pdbx_seq_one_letter_code
_entity_poly.pdbx_strand_id
1 'polypeptide(L)'
;MRSAEDDRLVRLTKICLALPEAARQDHGRHAAFLVRKRTFAYYLDDHHGDGIVAVTCKVLRGDNARLAAAQPSRFYLPAYLASRGWVALRLDLGEVDWDEAAELVAGSYRLIAPKRLVSLVKPPT
;
A
#
# COMPACT_ATOMS: atom_id res chain seq x y z
N MET A 1 -22.63 -18.70 6.16
CA MET A 1 -22.40 -18.04 4.86
C MET A 1 -21.10 -17.26 4.91
N ARG A 2 -20.26 -17.46 3.94
CA ARG A 2 -18.97 -16.79 3.88
C ARG A 2 -19.12 -15.40 3.27
N SER A 3 -18.62 -14.36 3.96
CA SER A 3 -18.60 -13.02 3.41
C SER A 3 -17.64 -12.92 2.24
N ALA A 4 -18.04 -12.24 1.17
CA ALA A 4 -17.14 -11.95 0.09
C ALA A 4 -16.06 -10.97 0.55
N GLU A 5 -14.82 -11.19 0.13
CA GLU A 5 -13.75 -10.23 0.38
C GLU A 5 -14.02 -8.95 -0.40
N ASP A 6 -13.66 -7.81 0.16
CA ASP A 6 -13.79 -6.51 -0.52
C ASP A 6 -13.00 -6.53 -1.83
N ASP A 7 -13.63 -6.11 -2.93
CA ASP A 7 -13.02 -6.12 -4.27
C ASP A 7 -11.72 -5.30 -4.32
N ARG A 8 -11.62 -4.24 -3.52
CA ARG A 8 -10.40 -3.42 -3.44
C ARG A 8 -9.26 -4.22 -2.83
N LEU A 9 -9.54 -5.02 -1.81
CA LEU A 9 -8.53 -5.89 -1.20
C LEU A 9 -8.12 -7.00 -2.17
N VAL A 10 -9.07 -7.58 -2.91
CA VAL A 10 -8.77 -8.59 -3.93
C VAL A 10 -7.82 -8.01 -4.97
N ARG A 11 -8.12 -6.81 -5.47
CA ARG A 11 -7.31 -6.14 -6.48
C ARG A 11 -5.92 -5.79 -5.97
N LEU A 12 -5.84 -5.23 -4.78
CA LEU A 12 -4.57 -4.89 -4.15
C LEU A 12 -3.72 -6.13 -3.90
N THR A 13 -4.35 -7.23 -3.47
CA THR A 13 -3.66 -8.49 -3.22
C THR A 13 -2.99 -9.00 -4.50
N LYS A 14 -3.68 -8.95 -5.63
CA LYS A 14 -3.09 -9.35 -6.93
C LYS A 14 -1.87 -8.50 -7.28
N ILE A 15 -1.97 -7.20 -7.05
CA ILE A 15 -0.85 -6.27 -7.32
C ILE A 15 0.35 -6.62 -6.44
N CYS A 16 0.13 -6.78 -5.13
CA CYS A 16 1.22 -7.04 -4.19
C CYS A 16 1.85 -8.41 -4.38
N LEU A 17 1.03 -9.44 -4.58
CA LEU A 17 1.54 -10.81 -4.70
C LEU A 17 2.18 -11.10 -6.06
N ALA A 18 2.06 -10.18 -7.03
CA ALA A 18 2.82 -10.26 -8.27
C ALA A 18 4.30 -9.90 -8.09
N LEU A 19 4.66 -9.29 -6.95
CA LEU A 19 6.04 -8.93 -6.66
C LEU A 19 6.81 -10.14 -6.10
N PRO A 20 8.13 -10.23 -6.36
CA PRO A 20 8.91 -11.42 -5.99
C PRO A 20 8.86 -11.71 -4.49
N GLU A 21 8.57 -12.97 -4.14
CA GLU A 21 8.52 -13.48 -2.75
C GLU A 21 7.53 -12.75 -1.85
N ALA A 22 6.58 -12.01 -2.41
CA ALA A 22 5.60 -11.31 -1.61
C ALA A 22 4.61 -12.28 -0.95
N ALA A 23 4.22 -11.95 0.28
CA ALA A 23 3.24 -12.73 1.05
C ALA A 23 2.23 -11.78 1.68
N ARG A 24 1.05 -12.32 2.00
CA ARG A 24 -0.02 -11.57 2.67
C ARG A 24 -0.25 -12.13 4.05
N GLN A 25 -0.45 -11.25 5.02
CA GLN A 25 -0.79 -11.61 6.39
C GLN A 25 -2.00 -10.78 6.83
N ASP A 26 -3.06 -11.46 7.24
CA ASP A 26 -4.30 -10.78 7.61
C ASP A 26 -4.35 -10.46 9.11
N HIS A 27 -4.93 -9.31 9.44
CA HIS A 27 -5.17 -8.86 10.80
C HIS A 27 -6.59 -8.29 10.86
N GLY A 28 -7.58 -9.15 11.14
CA GLY A 28 -8.99 -8.75 11.13
C GLY A 28 -9.39 -8.25 9.75
N ARG A 29 -9.82 -6.98 9.66
CA ARG A 29 -10.22 -6.35 8.40
C ARG A 29 -9.04 -5.79 7.62
N HIS A 30 -7.85 -5.76 8.22
CA HIS A 30 -6.64 -5.24 7.61
C HIS A 30 -5.78 -6.35 7.03
N ALA A 31 -4.88 -6.00 6.13
CA ALA A 31 -3.90 -6.94 5.60
C ALA A 31 -2.54 -6.26 5.49
N ALA A 32 -1.49 -7.03 5.73
CA ALA A 32 -0.12 -6.60 5.50
C ALA A 32 0.47 -7.43 4.37
N PHE A 33 1.26 -6.79 3.51
CA PHE A 33 1.98 -7.45 2.44
C PHE A 33 3.47 -7.35 2.72
N LEU A 34 4.14 -8.49 2.75
CA LEU A 34 5.51 -8.59 3.25
C LEU A 34 6.44 -9.23 2.22
N VAL A 35 7.72 -8.87 2.32
CA VAL A 35 8.81 -9.55 1.63
C VAL A 35 9.91 -9.78 2.67
N ARG A 36 10.35 -11.03 2.81
CA ARG A 36 11.39 -11.39 3.78
C ARG A 36 11.06 -10.86 5.18
N LYS A 37 9.80 -11.03 5.62
CA LYS A 37 9.29 -10.61 6.94
C LYS A 37 9.21 -9.09 7.15
N ARG A 38 9.44 -8.30 6.10
CA ARG A 38 9.33 -6.84 6.18
C ARG A 38 8.10 -6.38 5.42
N THR A 39 7.23 -5.62 6.05
CA THR A 39 6.02 -5.10 5.42
C THR A 39 6.36 -4.01 4.44
N PHE A 40 5.82 -4.11 3.20
CA PHE A 40 5.97 -3.06 2.19
C PHE A 40 4.66 -2.39 1.83
N ALA A 41 3.53 -2.93 2.25
CA ALA A 41 2.22 -2.30 2.05
C ALA A 41 1.24 -2.79 3.11
N TYR A 42 0.33 -1.90 3.52
CA TYR A 42 -0.81 -2.26 4.37
C TYR A 42 -2.10 -1.93 3.65
N TYR A 43 -3.08 -2.80 3.75
CA TYR A 43 -4.47 -2.48 3.45
C TYR A 43 -5.16 -2.16 4.77
N LEU A 44 -5.73 -0.96 4.88
CA LEU A 44 -6.41 -0.51 6.07
C LEU A 44 -7.89 -0.28 5.75
N ASP A 45 -8.76 -0.83 6.58
CA ASP A 45 -10.20 -0.71 6.44
C ASP A 45 -10.78 -0.29 7.78
N ASP A 46 -11.24 0.96 7.86
CA ASP A 46 -11.81 1.53 9.08
C ASP A 46 -10.82 1.48 10.26
N HIS A 47 -9.57 1.78 10.00
CA HIS A 47 -8.50 1.77 11.01
C HIS A 47 -8.79 2.86 12.06
N HIS A 48 -8.85 2.49 13.32
CA HIS A 48 -9.23 3.39 14.42
C HIS A 48 -10.63 4.03 14.25
N GLY A 49 -11.53 3.39 13.50
CA GLY A 49 -12.88 3.89 13.33
C GLY A 49 -13.00 5.10 12.41
N ASP A 50 -12.03 5.30 11.51
CA ASP A 50 -12.02 6.48 10.62
C ASP A 50 -12.94 6.33 9.40
N GLY A 51 -13.45 5.13 9.11
CA GLY A 51 -14.31 4.87 7.97
C GLY A 51 -13.61 4.88 6.63
N ILE A 52 -12.28 4.92 6.60
CA ILE A 52 -11.47 5.03 5.39
C ILE A 52 -10.94 3.67 4.97
N VAL A 53 -10.92 3.40 3.66
CA VAL A 53 -10.20 2.26 3.08
C VAL A 53 -9.01 2.82 2.33
N ALA A 54 -7.82 2.32 2.62
CA ALA A 54 -6.58 2.87 2.06
C ALA A 54 -5.51 1.80 1.91
N VAL A 55 -4.58 2.04 0.96
CA VAL A 55 -3.30 1.36 0.90
C VAL A 55 -2.22 2.29 1.44
N THR A 56 -1.38 1.79 2.33
CA THR A 56 -0.33 2.57 2.97
C THR A 56 1.02 2.00 2.54
N CYS A 57 1.89 2.85 2.00
CA CYS A 57 3.17 2.47 1.42
C CYS A 57 4.26 3.45 1.83
N LYS A 58 5.51 2.96 1.83
CA LYS A 58 6.68 3.79 2.06
C LYS A 58 7.10 4.49 0.77
N VAL A 59 7.45 5.76 0.87
CA VAL A 59 7.95 6.56 -0.26
C VAL A 59 9.28 7.19 0.11
N LEU A 60 9.89 7.88 -0.85
CA LEU A 60 11.15 8.58 -0.60
C LEU A 60 10.94 9.69 0.42
N ARG A 61 11.98 9.99 1.18
CA ARG A 61 11.93 10.98 2.25
C ARG A 61 11.35 12.32 1.76
N GLY A 62 10.33 12.79 2.44
CA GLY A 62 9.65 14.04 2.12
C GLY A 62 8.52 13.91 1.10
N ASP A 63 8.47 12.82 0.33
CA ASP A 63 7.42 12.65 -0.69
C ASP A 63 6.06 12.41 -0.06
N ASN A 64 5.99 11.80 1.12
CA ASN A 64 4.72 11.58 1.81
C ASN A 64 4.04 12.92 2.14
N ALA A 65 4.80 13.87 2.68
CA ALA A 65 4.26 15.19 3.01
C ALA A 65 3.84 15.95 1.76
N ARG A 66 4.63 15.82 0.68
CA ARG A 66 4.31 16.47 -0.60
C ARG A 66 3.02 15.93 -1.22
N LEU A 67 2.84 14.62 -1.22
CA LEU A 67 1.63 13.99 -1.74
C LEU A 67 0.40 14.41 -0.94
N ALA A 68 0.50 14.39 0.40
CA ALA A 68 -0.61 14.76 1.25
C ALA A 68 -0.96 16.26 1.11
N ALA A 69 0.04 17.11 0.93
CA ALA A 69 -0.18 18.54 0.74
C ALA A 69 -0.77 18.86 -0.63
N ALA A 70 -0.29 18.17 -1.68
CA ALA A 70 -0.73 18.41 -3.07
C ALA A 70 -2.13 17.84 -3.34
N GLN A 71 -2.48 16.72 -2.73
CA GLN A 71 -3.74 16.03 -2.97
C GLN A 71 -4.35 15.54 -1.65
N PRO A 72 -4.76 16.48 -0.75
CA PRO A 72 -5.22 16.10 0.60
C PRO A 72 -6.52 15.30 0.62
N SER A 73 -7.29 15.31 -0.46
CA SER A 73 -8.50 14.48 -0.54
C SER A 73 -8.18 13.01 -0.84
N ARG A 74 -7.00 12.71 -1.40
CA ARG A 74 -6.63 11.36 -1.84
C ARG A 74 -5.54 10.73 -0.99
N PHE A 75 -4.59 11.53 -0.51
CA PHE A 75 -3.45 11.06 0.28
C PHE A 75 -3.50 11.66 1.67
N TYR A 76 -3.15 10.85 2.68
CA TYR A 76 -2.99 11.36 4.03
C TYR A 76 -1.78 10.73 4.71
N LEU A 77 -1.36 11.35 5.81
CA LEU A 77 -0.22 10.86 6.59
C LEU A 77 -0.74 9.88 7.65
N PRO A 78 -0.38 8.59 7.55
CA PRO A 78 -0.89 7.60 8.50
C PRO A 78 -0.25 7.78 9.88
N ALA A 79 -1.06 7.57 10.93
CA ALA A 79 -0.57 7.65 12.31
C ALA A 79 0.60 6.68 12.50
N TYR A 80 1.61 7.10 13.24
CA TYR A 80 2.82 6.35 13.59
C TYR A 80 3.75 6.04 12.42
N LEU A 81 3.23 5.86 11.20
CA LEU A 81 4.04 5.51 10.03
C LEU A 81 4.51 6.74 9.26
N ALA A 82 3.84 7.87 9.40
CA ALA A 82 4.21 9.08 8.65
C ALA A 82 5.64 9.52 8.94
N SER A 83 6.07 9.45 10.20
CA SER A 83 7.43 9.81 10.59
C SER A 83 8.50 8.90 10.00
N ARG A 84 8.10 7.73 9.50
CA ARG A 84 9.00 6.76 8.86
C ARG A 84 8.94 6.84 7.34
N GLY A 85 8.24 7.85 6.79
CA GLY A 85 8.16 8.06 5.34
C GLY A 85 7.01 7.35 4.64
N TRP A 86 5.99 6.91 5.38
CA TRP A 86 4.83 6.25 4.80
C TRP A 86 3.74 7.25 4.44
N VAL A 87 2.95 6.90 3.42
CA VAL A 87 1.78 7.67 2.98
C VAL A 87 0.63 6.72 2.72
N ALA A 88 -0.59 7.19 2.96
CA ALA A 88 -1.80 6.42 2.68
C ALA A 88 -2.51 7.00 1.47
N LEU A 89 -2.89 6.13 0.53
CA LEU A 89 -3.71 6.46 -0.64
C LEU A 89 -5.10 5.90 -0.42
N ARG A 90 -6.10 6.76 -0.45
CA ARG A 90 -7.49 6.34 -0.24
C ARG A 90 -7.99 5.52 -1.42
N LEU A 91 -8.65 4.41 -1.11
CA LEU A 91 -9.26 3.51 -2.08
C LEU A 91 -10.80 3.59 -2.06
N ASP A 92 -11.35 4.47 -1.23
CA ASP A 92 -12.79 4.59 -1.00
C ASP A 92 -13.42 5.83 -1.67
N LEU A 93 -12.69 6.48 -2.57
CA LEU A 93 -13.13 7.70 -3.25
C LEU A 93 -13.39 7.40 -4.74
N GLY A 94 -14.63 7.03 -5.08
CA GLY A 94 -15.01 6.80 -6.47
C GLY A 94 -14.18 5.72 -7.15
N GLU A 95 -13.79 5.96 -8.40
CA GLU A 95 -12.94 5.02 -9.13
C GLU A 95 -11.49 5.13 -8.69
N VAL A 96 -10.87 4.00 -8.42
CA VAL A 96 -9.46 3.92 -8.02
C VAL A 96 -8.60 3.83 -9.29
N ASP A 97 -7.56 4.64 -9.35
CA ASP A 97 -6.51 4.49 -10.36
C ASP A 97 -5.56 3.38 -9.89
N TRP A 98 -5.83 2.16 -10.37
CA TRP A 98 -5.07 1.00 -9.95
C TRP A 98 -3.65 0.97 -10.50
N ASP A 99 -3.36 1.68 -11.59
CA ASP A 99 -1.99 1.83 -12.09
C ASP A 99 -1.18 2.68 -11.12
N GLU A 100 -1.78 3.74 -10.60
CA GLU A 100 -1.15 4.59 -9.58
C GLU A 100 -0.90 3.79 -8.30
N ALA A 101 -1.88 3.02 -7.86
CA ALA A 101 -1.74 2.17 -6.67
C ALA A 101 -0.61 1.14 -6.87
N ALA A 102 -0.54 0.53 -8.05
CA ALA A 102 0.52 -0.43 -8.38
C ALA A 102 1.90 0.22 -8.37
N GLU A 103 2.03 1.43 -8.90
CA GLU A 103 3.30 2.16 -8.88
C GLU A 103 3.72 2.51 -7.46
N LEU A 104 2.77 2.93 -6.62
CA LEU A 104 3.03 3.25 -5.23
C LEU A 104 3.54 2.01 -4.47
N VAL A 105 2.87 0.88 -4.66
CA VAL A 105 3.24 -0.40 -4.05
C VAL A 105 4.62 -0.85 -4.52
N ALA A 106 4.87 -0.80 -5.83
CA ALA A 106 6.16 -1.20 -6.41
C ALA A 106 7.30 -0.31 -5.89
N GLY A 107 7.05 0.98 -5.76
CA GLY A 107 8.03 1.91 -5.19
C GLY A 107 8.38 1.58 -3.75
N SER A 108 7.38 1.26 -2.94
CA SER A 108 7.59 0.83 -1.55
C SER A 108 8.39 -0.48 -1.50
N TYR A 109 8.02 -1.44 -2.34
CA TYR A 109 8.74 -2.72 -2.43
C TYR A 109 10.23 -2.48 -2.73
N ARG A 110 10.54 -1.59 -3.69
CA ARG A 110 11.93 -1.28 -4.05
C ARG A 110 12.73 -0.67 -2.91
N LEU A 111 12.06 0.05 -2.00
CA LEU A 111 12.72 0.65 -0.84
C LEU A 111 12.98 -0.35 0.28
N ILE A 112 12.23 -1.45 0.32
CA ILE A 112 12.21 -2.36 1.47
C ILE A 112 12.83 -3.72 1.15
N ALA A 113 12.60 -4.25 -0.06
CA ALA A 113 13.07 -5.58 -0.44
C ALA A 113 14.59 -5.63 -0.64
N PRO A 114 15.20 -6.82 -0.50
CA PRO A 114 16.61 -6.99 -0.84
C PRO A 114 16.87 -6.64 -2.31
N LYS A 115 18.03 -6.07 -2.59
CA LYS A 115 18.41 -5.62 -3.94
C LYS A 115 18.27 -6.72 -4.99
N ARG A 116 18.58 -7.97 -4.64
CA ARG A 116 18.45 -9.11 -5.54
C ARG A 116 17.02 -9.29 -6.04
N LEU A 117 16.04 -9.12 -5.13
CA LEU A 117 14.63 -9.23 -5.48
C LEU A 117 14.14 -8.00 -6.25
N VAL A 118 14.63 -6.82 -5.89
CA VAL A 118 14.29 -5.58 -6.59
C VAL A 118 14.69 -5.67 -8.07
N SER A 119 15.83 -6.30 -8.37
CA SER A 119 16.30 -6.45 -9.75
C SER A 119 15.37 -7.30 -10.61
N LEU A 120 14.49 -8.09 -10.00
CA LEU A 120 13.51 -8.91 -10.71
C LEU A 120 12.21 -8.15 -11.02
N VAL A 121 12.03 -6.97 -10.44
CA VAL A 121 10.84 -6.15 -10.67
C VAL A 121 11.04 -5.36 -11.95
N LYS A 122 10.05 -5.44 -12.88
CA LYS A 122 10.13 -4.69 -14.13
C LYS A 122 10.10 -3.19 -13.82
N PRO A 123 10.96 -2.38 -14.46
CA PRO A 123 10.89 -0.94 -14.30
C PRO A 123 9.57 -0.42 -14.86
N PRO A 124 9.05 0.70 -14.34
CA PRO A 124 7.86 1.32 -14.91
C PRO A 124 8.15 1.75 -16.35
N THR A 125 7.21 1.47 -17.22
CA THR A 125 7.31 1.86 -18.63
C THR A 125 6.71 3.24 -18.85
#